data_e8698a71fce80f1dc0e5d009848acf2e
#
_entry.id   e8698a71fce80f1dc0e5d009848acf2e
#
_cell.length_a   1.000
_cell.length_b   1.000
_cell.length_c   1.000
_cell.angle_alpha   90.00
_cell.angle_beta   90.00
_cell.angle_gamma   90.00
#
_symmetry.space_group_name_H-M   'P 1'
#
loop_
_entity.id
_entity.type
_entity.pdbx_description
1 polymer ?
#
loop_
_entity_poly.entity_id
_entity_poly.type
_entity_poly.pdbx_seq_one_letter_code
_entity_poly.pdbx_strand_id
1 'polypeptide(L)'
;KKAILDGTKPIRGGIPICFPQFGKLGECTNQHGFARNTTWEFVGSEVDEEKLLAKATFTTSSTESTMKEFPYKFKLNYTVSIEKEFLNTKLEVINEDEKAFEFTTALHTYFGAKSITDIAVKGLNGVRYTDSLEDGKKCVEGEEEIRFDKEVDRIYRRNVALVDKERLEIIDRVWEDKGVLSQHTRGVAMTTKNLNDAVVWNPWIDKAKSMGDFGDEEYKEMVCVEAAAIDEPVKVKPGASWIGEQTLEAVINLAHFSV
;
A
#
# COMPACT_ATOMS: atom_id res chain seq x y z
N LYS A 1 6.39 17.45 1.81
CA LYS A 1 6.54 18.94 2.07
C LYS A 1 5.95 19.80 0.94
N LYS A 2 5.80 19.22 -0.29
CA LYS A 2 5.16 19.89 -1.43
C LYS A 2 3.73 19.39 -1.71
N ALA A 3 3.14 18.61 -0.79
CA ALA A 3 1.79 18.08 -0.94
C ALA A 3 0.77 19.22 -1.13
N ILE A 4 -0.13 19.04 -2.09
CA ILE A 4 -1.22 19.96 -2.38
C ILE A 4 -2.44 19.45 -1.64
N LEU A 5 -2.90 20.20 -0.62
CA LEU A 5 -3.96 19.76 0.30
C LEU A 5 -5.32 20.43 -0.01
N ASP A 6 -5.54 20.86 -1.24
CA ASP A 6 -6.76 21.53 -1.69
C ASP A 6 -7.76 20.59 -2.41
N GLY A 7 -7.46 19.30 -2.45
CA GLY A 7 -8.29 18.28 -3.11
C GLY A 7 -8.08 18.17 -4.63
N THR A 8 -7.22 19.00 -5.23
CA THR A 8 -6.98 18.96 -6.70
C THR A 8 -6.02 17.85 -7.12
N LYS A 9 -5.20 17.35 -6.20
CA LYS A 9 -4.25 16.25 -6.43
C LYS A 9 -4.27 15.25 -5.30
N PRO A 10 -3.92 13.98 -5.56
CA PRO A 10 -3.80 12.98 -4.51
C PRO A 10 -2.66 13.34 -3.55
N ILE A 11 -2.87 13.09 -2.27
CA ILE A 11 -1.83 13.25 -1.25
C ILE A 11 -0.84 12.10 -1.38
N ARG A 12 0.45 12.40 -1.49
CA ARG A 12 1.53 11.40 -1.45
C ARG A 12 1.96 11.17 -0.02
N GLY A 13 1.31 10.22 0.64
CA GLY A 13 1.54 9.90 2.04
C GLY A 13 0.37 9.14 2.65
N GLY A 14 0.58 8.53 3.80
CA GLY A 14 -0.42 7.68 4.43
C GLY A 14 -0.70 6.41 3.62
N ILE A 15 -1.98 6.08 3.42
CA ILE A 15 -2.43 4.89 2.70
C ILE A 15 -3.48 5.28 1.65
N PRO A 16 -3.09 5.90 0.51
CA PRO A 16 -4.01 6.19 -0.58
C PRO A 16 -4.62 4.90 -1.16
N ILE A 17 -5.89 4.96 -1.51
CA ILE A 17 -6.62 3.83 -2.08
C ILE A 17 -6.58 3.92 -3.60
N CYS A 18 -6.02 2.91 -4.26
CA CYS A 18 -6.09 2.75 -5.70
C CYS A 18 -7.38 1.99 -6.05
N PHE A 19 -8.30 2.62 -6.78
CA PHE A 19 -9.55 1.99 -7.26
C PHE A 19 -10.18 2.88 -8.36
N PRO A 20 -10.77 2.32 -9.42
CA PRO A 20 -10.94 0.89 -9.71
C PRO A 20 -9.77 0.25 -10.45
N GLN A 21 -8.63 0.96 -10.57
CA GLN A 21 -7.45 0.44 -11.23
C GLN A 21 -6.18 0.79 -10.47
N PHE A 22 -5.17 -0.06 -10.60
CA PHE A 22 -3.78 0.24 -10.23
C PHE A 22 -3.05 0.82 -11.44
N GLY A 23 -2.23 1.83 -11.21
CA GLY A 23 -1.45 2.45 -12.29
C GLY A 23 -2.34 2.98 -13.42
N LYS A 24 -1.98 2.63 -14.63
CA LYS A 24 -2.74 2.83 -15.86
C LYS A 24 -3.19 1.49 -16.46
N LEU A 25 -3.45 0.49 -15.65
CA LEU A 25 -3.82 -0.85 -16.08
C LEU A 25 -5.34 -1.00 -16.37
N GLY A 26 -6.08 0.07 -16.41
CA GLY A 26 -7.50 0.13 -16.74
C GLY A 26 -7.83 1.34 -17.59
N GLU A 27 -9.13 1.65 -17.75
CA GLU A 27 -9.63 2.68 -18.65
C GLU A 27 -9.76 4.07 -18.00
N CYS A 28 -9.57 4.19 -16.67
CA CYS A 28 -9.65 5.49 -16.01
C CYS A 28 -8.53 6.41 -16.46
N THR A 29 -8.88 7.68 -16.69
CA THR A 29 -7.95 8.73 -17.11
C THR A 29 -6.84 8.95 -16.10
N ASN A 30 -7.19 8.93 -14.81
CA ASN A 30 -6.25 9.15 -13.73
C ASN A 30 -5.49 7.88 -13.36
N GLN A 31 -4.17 7.98 -13.23
CA GLN A 31 -3.36 6.92 -12.67
C GLN A 31 -3.89 6.52 -11.28
N HIS A 32 -4.03 5.22 -11.03
CA HIS A 32 -4.61 4.62 -9.82
C HIS A 32 -6.11 4.91 -9.61
N GLY A 33 -6.83 5.27 -10.68
CA GLY A 33 -8.26 5.55 -10.62
C GLY A 33 -8.59 6.82 -9.83
N PHE A 34 -9.74 6.86 -9.23
CA PHE A 34 -10.32 8.08 -8.64
C PHE A 34 -10.52 8.02 -7.11
N ALA A 35 -10.51 6.85 -6.47
CA ALA A 35 -10.91 6.73 -5.06
C ALA A 35 -10.12 7.63 -4.11
N ARG A 36 -8.81 7.82 -4.36
CA ARG A 36 -7.94 8.69 -3.55
C ARG A 36 -8.18 10.19 -3.77
N ASN A 37 -8.94 10.57 -4.80
CA ASN A 37 -9.30 11.95 -5.12
C ASN A 37 -10.78 12.24 -4.87
N THR A 38 -11.54 11.25 -4.40
CA THR A 38 -12.97 11.37 -4.12
C THR A 38 -13.18 11.73 -2.65
N THR A 39 -14.23 12.49 -2.37
CA THR A 39 -14.65 12.76 -0.99
C THR A 39 -15.29 11.51 -0.39
N TRP A 40 -14.88 11.15 0.81
CA TRP A 40 -15.46 10.06 1.59
C TRP A 40 -16.28 10.61 2.73
N GLU A 41 -17.43 9.99 2.95
CA GLU A 41 -18.32 10.31 4.08
C GLU A 41 -17.88 9.51 5.31
N PHE A 42 -17.80 10.18 6.46
CA PHE A 42 -17.57 9.52 7.74
C PHE A 42 -18.87 8.85 8.21
N VAL A 43 -18.85 7.54 8.35
CA VAL A 43 -20.01 6.72 8.76
C VAL A 43 -20.14 6.66 10.27
N GLY A 44 -19.01 6.54 10.97
CA GLY A 44 -19.00 6.43 12.43
C GLY A 44 -17.68 5.86 12.95
N SER A 45 -17.57 5.89 14.28
CA SER A 45 -16.43 5.33 15.01
C SER A 45 -16.92 4.51 16.21
N GLU A 46 -16.05 3.60 16.64
CA GLU A 46 -16.25 2.72 17.77
C GLU A 46 -14.98 2.70 18.61
N VAL A 47 -15.11 2.75 19.93
CA VAL A 47 -14.01 2.59 20.88
C VAL A 47 -14.40 1.50 21.87
N ASP A 48 -13.55 0.50 22.02
CA ASP A 48 -13.68 -0.56 23.02
C ASP A 48 -12.42 -0.51 23.91
N GLU A 49 -12.59 0.06 25.10
CA GLU A 49 -11.48 0.26 26.05
C GLU A 49 -10.95 -1.06 26.62
N GLU A 50 -11.80 -2.09 26.74
CA GLU A 50 -11.39 -3.40 27.26
C GLU A 50 -10.48 -4.11 26.26
N LYS A 51 -10.76 -3.99 24.97
CA LYS A 51 -9.96 -4.56 23.88
C LYS A 51 -8.84 -3.62 23.40
N LEU A 52 -8.77 -2.40 23.91
CA LEU A 52 -7.87 -1.35 23.39
C LEU A 52 -8.03 -1.16 21.88
N LEU A 53 -9.28 -1.14 21.43
CA LEU A 53 -9.65 -1.01 20.02
C LEU A 53 -10.28 0.34 19.76
N ALA A 54 -9.79 1.04 18.75
CA ALA A 54 -10.46 2.20 18.16
C ALA A 54 -10.65 1.94 16.65
N LYS A 55 -11.87 2.22 16.13
CA LYS A 55 -12.22 1.98 14.75
C LYS A 55 -12.99 3.15 14.17
N ALA A 56 -12.72 3.50 12.91
CA ALA A 56 -13.46 4.49 12.14
C ALA A 56 -13.78 3.92 10.75
N THR A 57 -14.97 4.21 10.24
CA THR A 57 -15.44 3.76 8.92
C THR A 57 -15.83 4.96 8.08
N PHE A 58 -15.39 4.92 6.82
CA PHE A 58 -15.68 5.90 5.79
C PHE A 58 -16.31 5.20 4.59
N THR A 59 -17.17 5.90 3.85
CA THR A 59 -17.84 5.35 2.67
C THR A 59 -17.82 6.34 1.52
N THR A 60 -17.85 5.81 0.30
CA THR A 60 -18.15 6.56 -0.93
C THR A 60 -18.86 5.65 -1.91
N SER A 61 -19.63 6.21 -2.82
CA SER A 61 -20.40 5.47 -3.83
C SER A 61 -20.19 6.05 -5.21
N SER A 62 -20.64 5.32 -6.23
CA SER A 62 -20.65 5.78 -7.60
C SER A 62 -21.40 7.11 -7.75
N THR A 63 -20.85 8.00 -8.55
CA THR A 63 -21.42 9.30 -8.91
C THR A 63 -21.53 9.41 -10.42
N GLU A 64 -22.23 10.42 -10.93
CA GLU A 64 -22.26 10.68 -12.39
C GLU A 64 -20.87 10.87 -12.99
N SER A 65 -19.95 11.44 -12.22
CA SER A 65 -18.56 11.63 -12.64
C SER A 65 -17.79 10.31 -12.70
N THR A 66 -17.86 9.50 -11.66
CA THR A 66 -17.13 8.21 -11.62
C THR A 66 -17.68 7.22 -12.63
N MET A 67 -18.98 7.25 -12.90
CA MET A 67 -19.61 6.39 -13.91
C MET A 67 -19.20 6.69 -15.36
N LYS A 68 -18.60 7.85 -15.63
CA LYS A 68 -18.01 8.14 -16.94
C LYS A 68 -16.72 7.38 -17.20
N GLU A 69 -15.97 7.08 -16.12
CA GLU A 69 -14.69 6.39 -16.19
C GLU A 69 -14.81 4.90 -15.83
N PHE A 70 -15.78 4.56 -14.96
CA PHE A 70 -16.07 3.20 -14.52
C PHE A 70 -17.59 3.02 -14.47
N PRO A 71 -18.22 2.51 -15.55
CA PRO A 71 -19.67 2.60 -15.78
C PRO A 71 -20.46 1.54 -14.99
N TYR A 72 -20.20 1.44 -13.70
CA TYR A 72 -20.85 0.51 -12.77
C TYR A 72 -21.27 1.22 -11.48
N LYS A 73 -22.38 0.79 -10.89
CA LYS A 73 -22.79 1.22 -9.57
C LYS A 73 -22.01 0.44 -8.52
N PHE A 74 -21.33 1.14 -7.64
CA PHE A 74 -20.54 0.56 -6.56
C PHE A 74 -20.68 1.37 -5.29
N LYS A 75 -20.37 0.73 -4.17
CA LYS A 75 -20.10 1.37 -2.90
C LYS A 75 -18.78 0.87 -2.33
N LEU A 76 -17.98 1.77 -1.80
CA LEU A 76 -16.75 1.46 -1.10
C LEU A 76 -16.94 1.79 0.38
N ASN A 77 -16.54 0.86 1.26
CA ASN A 77 -16.38 1.11 2.67
C ASN A 77 -14.90 0.95 3.02
N TYR A 78 -14.33 1.93 3.70
CA TYR A 78 -12.96 1.87 4.21
C TYR A 78 -12.97 1.98 5.72
N THR A 79 -12.48 0.94 6.38
CA THR A 79 -12.41 0.88 7.83
C THR A 79 -10.95 0.89 8.26
N VAL A 80 -10.62 1.80 9.16
CA VAL A 80 -9.33 1.89 9.83
C VAL A 80 -9.53 1.50 11.28
N SER A 81 -8.76 0.57 11.81
CA SER A 81 -8.78 0.21 13.22
C SER A 81 -7.37 0.12 13.80
N ILE A 82 -7.24 0.55 15.04
CA ILE A 82 -6.03 0.42 15.84
C ILE A 82 -6.40 -0.47 17.03
N GLU A 83 -5.67 -1.56 17.19
CA GLU A 83 -5.81 -2.47 18.31
C GLU A 83 -4.41 -2.78 18.85
N LYS A 84 -4.10 -2.29 20.06
CA LYS A 84 -2.77 -2.39 20.66
C LYS A 84 -1.67 -1.87 19.69
N GLU A 85 -0.77 -2.77 19.24
CA GLU A 85 0.32 -2.47 18.30
C GLU A 85 -0.05 -2.63 16.83
N PHE A 86 -1.31 -3.00 16.53
CA PHE A 86 -1.77 -3.26 15.16
C PHE A 86 -2.55 -2.09 14.59
N LEU A 87 -2.20 -1.70 13.37
CA LEU A 87 -3.04 -0.87 12.50
C LEU A 87 -3.62 -1.77 11.41
N ASN A 88 -4.93 -1.96 11.41
CA ASN A 88 -5.63 -2.68 10.35
C ASN A 88 -6.39 -1.70 9.45
N THR A 89 -6.31 -1.93 8.15
CA THR A 89 -7.07 -1.20 7.14
C THR A 89 -7.81 -2.20 6.26
N LYS A 90 -9.11 -1.98 6.09
CA LYS A 90 -10.01 -2.85 5.34
C LYS A 90 -10.75 -2.05 4.28
N LEU A 91 -10.58 -2.45 3.02
CA LEU A 91 -11.37 -1.97 1.89
C LEU A 91 -12.42 -3.01 1.52
N GLU A 92 -13.68 -2.64 1.58
CA GLU A 92 -14.80 -3.41 1.06
C GLU A 92 -15.31 -2.75 -0.22
N VAL A 93 -15.41 -3.54 -1.29
CA VAL A 93 -15.96 -3.13 -2.58
C VAL A 93 -17.27 -3.87 -2.79
N ILE A 94 -18.36 -3.14 -2.83
CA ILE A 94 -19.72 -3.67 -2.99
C ILE A 94 -20.21 -3.37 -4.40
N ASN A 95 -20.67 -4.38 -5.11
CA ASN A 95 -21.28 -4.23 -6.42
C ASN A 95 -22.78 -3.96 -6.26
N GLU A 96 -23.20 -2.71 -6.49
CA GLU A 96 -24.60 -2.28 -6.48
C GLU A 96 -25.20 -2.24 -7.90
N ASP A 97 -24.45 -2.71 -8.91
CA ASP A 97 -24.91 -2.79 -10.30
C ASP A 97 -25.60 -4.12 -10.60
N GLU A 98 -26.34 -4.17 -11.69
CA GLU A 98 -26.96 -5.41 -12.23
C GLU A 98 -25.96 -6.29 -13.00
N LYS A 99 -24.75 -5.76 -13.28
CA LYS A 99 -23.68 -6.44 -14.00
C LYS A 99 -22.49 -6.70 -13.09
N ALA A 100 -21.80 -7.82 -13.34
CA ALA A 100 -20.50 -8.04 -12.73
C ALA A 100 -19.48 -7.06 -13.29
N PHE A 101 -18.57 -6.59 -12.43
CA PHE A 101 -17.42 -5.81 -12.85
C PHE A 101 -16.11 -6.39 -12.33
N GLU A 102 -15.04 -5.97 -12.95
CA GLU A 102 -13.67 -6.30 -12.53
C GLU A 102 -12.92 -5.01 -12.18
N PHE A 103 -12.00 -5.10 -11.21
CA PHE A 103 -11.16 -4.00 -10.80
C PHE A 103 -9.79 -4.50 -10.31
N THR A 104 -8.81 -3.61 -10.30
CA THR A 104 -7.54 -3.79 -9.60
C THR A 104 -7.42 -2.75 -8.50
N THR A 105 -6.71 -3.08 -7.42
CA THR A 105 -6.61 -2.20 -6.26
C THR A 105 -5.26 -2.32 -5.57
N ALA A 106 -4.89 -1.28 -4.85
CA ALA A 106 -3.80 -1.30 -3.89
C ALA A 106 -4.07 -0.34 -2.74
N LEU A 107 -3.60 -0.71 -1.57
CA LEU A 107 -3.43 0.17 -0.43
C LEU A 107 -2.00 0.72 -0.49
N HIS A 108 -1.85 1.91 -1.11
CA HIS A 108 -0.57 2.51 -1.49
C HIS A 108 0.17 3.09 -0.28
N THR A 109 0.62 2.21 0.61
CA THR A 109 1.17 2.57 1.91
C THR A 109 2.55 3.21 1.78
N TYR A 110 2.70 4.43 2.31
CA TYR A 110 3.97 5.14 2.45
C TYR A 110 4.52 4.91 3.85
N PHE A 111 5.68 4.28 3.94
CA PHE A 111 6.43 4.15 5.18
C PHE A 111 7.49 5.24 5.28
N GLY A 112 7.54 5.93 6.42
CA GLY A 112 8.60 6.88 6.71
C GLY A 112 9.91 6.16 7.00
N ALA A 113 11.02 6.70 6.51
CA ALA A 113 12.37 6.21 6.71
C ALA A 113 13.24 7.34 7.27
N LYS A 114 14.23 7.02 8.10
CA LYS A 114 15.26 7.99 8.47
C LYS A 114 16.22 8.23 7.29
N SER A 115 16.55 7.16 6.59
CA SER A 115 17.31 7.18 5.34
C SER A 115 16.90 5.96 4.50
N ILE A 116 16.60 6.16 3.24
CA ILE A 116 16.23 5.07 2.33
C ILE A 116 17.36 4.03 2.18
N THR A 117 18.62 4.43 2.36
CA THR A 117 19.77 3.52 2.30
C THR A 117 19.83 2.53 3.47
N ASP A 118 19.12 2.86 4.56
CA ASP A 118 19.07 2.02 5.77
C ASP A 118 17.83 1.12 5.79
N ILE A 119 16.92 1.30 4.82
CA ILE A 119 15.72 0.48 4.68
C ILE A 119 16.03 -0.82 3.93
N ALA A 120 15.39 -1.89 4.39
CA ALA A 120 15.29 -3.15 3.66
C ALA A 120 13.86 -3.66 3.68
N VAL A 121 13.43 -4.28 2.57
CA VAL A 121 12.15 -5.01 2.48
C VAL A 121 12.45 -6.50 2.36
N LYS A 122 11.85 -7.31 3.24
CA LYS A 122 11.98 -8.78 3.30
C LYS A 122 10.67 -9.48 2.99
N GLY A 123 10.75 -10.77 2.69
CA GLY A 123 9.60 -11.65 2.44
C GLY A 123 9.21 -11.72 0.96
N LEU A 124 10.09 -11.29 0.05
CA LEU A 124 9.87 -11.33 -1.41
C LEU A 124 10.91 -12.17 -2.17
N ASN A 125 11.87 -12.78 -1.49
CA ASN A 125 12.83 -13.69 -2.13
C ASN A 125 12.10 -14.84 -2.84
N GLY A 126 12.54 -15.15 -4.06
CA GLY A 126 11.92 -16.18 -4.92
C GLY A 126 10.57 -15.77 -5.54
N VAL A 127 10.00 -14.62 -5.20
CA VAL A 127 8.73 -14.14 -5.75
C VAL A 127 8.93 -13.55 -7.15
N ARG A 128 8.02 -13.87 -8.07
CA ARG A 128 8.02 -13.26 -9.41
C ARG A 128 7.55 -11.83 -9.33
N TYR A 129 8.20 -10.96 -10.09
CA TYR A 129 7.75 -9.57 -10.22
C TYR A 129 7.80 -9.07 -11.67
N THR A 130 7.06 -8.00 -11.90
CA THR A 130 7.11 -7.20 -13.11
C THR A 130 7.85 -5.90 -12.77
N ASP A 131 8.93 -5.59 -13.49
CA ASP A 131 9.68 -4.35 -13.35
C ASP A 131 9.04 -3.28 -14.25
N SER A 132 8.45 -2.25 -13.64
CA SER A 132 7.78 -1.16 -14.37
C SER A 132 8.78 -0.23 -15.07
N LEU A 133 10.06 -0.27 -14.68
CA LEU A 133 11.12 0.56 -15.26
C LEU A 133 11.77 -0.10 -16.48
N GLU A 134 11.58 -1.41 -16.67
CA GLU A 134 12.10 -2.20 -17.78
C GLU A 134 10.97 -2.72 -18.69
N ASP A 135 10.05 -1.84 -19.10
CA ASP A 135 8.92 -2.15 -20.02
C ASP A 135 8.08 -3.36 -19.59
N GLY A 136 7.93 -3.56 -18.28
CA GLY A 136 7.14 -4.65 -17.72
C GLY A 136 7.84 -6.02 -17.78
N LYS A 137 9.15 -6.03 -17.80
CA LYS A 137 9.94 -7.27 -17.78
C LYS A 137 9.63 -8.12 -16.56
N LYS A 138 9.43 -9.41 -16.80
CA LYS A 138 9.15 -10.40 -15.76
C LYS A 138 10.46 -10.95 -15.21
N CYS A 139 10.63 -10.86 -13.91
CA CYS A 139 11.81 -11.29 -13.17
C CYS A 139 11.42 -12.17 -11.97
N VAL A 140 12.42 -12.73 -11.31
CA VAL A 140 12.29 -13.39 -10.00
C VAL A 140 13.23 -12.68 -9.05
N GLU A 141 12.75 -12.35 -7.85
CA GLU A 141 13.57 -11.72 -6.82
C GLU A 141 14.59 -12.71 -6.28
N GLY A 142 15.87 -12.36 -6.41
CA GLY A 142 16.98 -13.20 -5.94
C GLY A 142 17.53 -12.79 -4.58
N GLU A 143 17.16 -11.59 -4.12
CA GLU A 143 17.72 -11.02 -2.91
C GLU A 143 16.83 -11.35 -1.68
N GLU A 144 17.45 -11.69 -0.56
CA GLU A 144 16.76 -11.86 0.72
C GLU A 144 16.21 -10.53 1.24
N GLU A 145 16.86 -9.43 0.88
CA GLU A 145 16.53 -8.08 1.27
C GLU A 145 16.58 -7.14 0.08
N ILE A 146 15.48 -6.55 -0.26
CA ILE A 146 15.44 -5.48 -1.27
C ILE A 146 15.96 -4.21 -0.61
N ARG A 147 17.05 -3.68 -1.16
CA ARG A 147 17.68 -2.42 -0.74
C ARG A 147 17.58 -1.39 -1.86
N PHE A 148 17.79 -0.13 -1.51
CA PHE A 148 17.56 0.99 -2.40
C PHE A 148 18.87 1.73 -2.67
N ASP A 149 19.38 1.62 -3.89
CA ASP A 149 20.52 2.36 -4.45
C ASP A 149 20.17 3.03 -5.79
N LYS A 150 18.93 2.85 -6.26
CA LYS A 150 18.35 3.39 -7.48
C LYS A 150 16.82 3.43 -7.40
N GLU A 151 16.16 3.95 -8.44
CA GLU A 151 14.72 3.87 -8.58
C GLU A 151 14.26 2.41 -8.58
N VAL A 152 13.22 2.11 -7.83
CA VAL A 152 12.56 0.79 -7.76
C VAL A 152 11.08 1.01 -8.00
N ASP A 153 10.51 0.27 -8.96
CA ASP A 153 9.07 0.22 -9.23
C ASP A 153 8.73 -1.20 -9.69
N ARG A 154 8.37 -2.06 -8.73
CA ARG A 154 8.19 -3.49 -8.94
C ARG A 154 6.87 -3.99 -8.40
N ILE A 155 6.13 -4.74 -9.23
CA ILE A 155 4.87 -5.40 -8.85
C ILE A 155 5.18 -6.88 -8.63
N TYR A 156 5.16 -7.32 -7.37
CA TYR A 156 5.41 -8.69 -6.94
C TYR A 156 4.11 -9.49 -6.93
N ARG A 157 4.12 -10.62 -7.63
CA ARG A 157 2.99 -11.55 -7.73
C ARG A 157 3.17 -12.63 -6.69
N ARG A 158 2.51 -12.49 -5.56
CA ARG A 158 2.57 -13.46 -4.47
C ARG A 158 1.56 -14.58 -4.71
N ASN A 159 1.97 -15.81 -4.44
CA ASN A 159 1.03 -16.93 -4.45
C ASN A 159 0.14 -16.87 -3.20
N VAL A 160 -1.18 -17.07 -3.36
CA VAL A 160 -2.17 -17.07 -2.26
C VAL A 160 -1.74 -17.96 -1.07
N ALA A 161 -1.10 -19.09 -1.35
CA ALA A 161 -0.64 -20.04 -0.33
C ALA A 161 0.47 -19.48 0.60
N LEU A 162 1.13 -18.39 0.23
CA LEU A 162 2.22 -17.79 1.01
C LEU A 162 1.73 -16.62 1.90
N VAL A 163 0.55 -16.08 1.64
CA VAL A 163 0.00 -14.91 2.35
C VAL A 163 -0.20 -15.18 3.84
N ASP A 164 -0.59 -16.40 4.22
CA ASP A 164 -0.87 -16.77 5.61
C ASP A 164 0.41 -17.11 6.42
N LYS A 165 1.56 -17.30 5.77
CA LYS A 165 2.79 -17.76 6.42
C LYS A 165 3.97 -16.81 6.34
N GLU A 166 3.99 -15.91 5.36
CA GLU A 166 5.12 -15.03 5.10
C GLU A 166 4.67 -13.57 5.10
N ARG A 167 4.90 -12.91 6.22
CA ARG A 167 4.71 -11.47 6.33
C ARG A 167 5.81 -10.74 5.56
N LEU A 168 5.48 -9.58 5.01
CA LEU A 168 6.50 -8.64 4.56
C LEU A 168 7.05 -7.88 5.76
N GLU A 169 8.32 -7.63 5.76
CA GLU A 169 8.96 -6.81 6.80
C GLU A 169 9.66 -5.61 6.16
N ILE A 170 9.29 -4.43 6.61
CA ILE A 170 9.95 -3.18 6.28
C ILE A 170 10.86 -2.86 7.47
N ILE A 171 12.17 -2.97 7.29
CA ILE A 171 13.16 -2.85 8.34
C ILE A 171 13.91 -1.54 8.19
N ASP A 172 13.90 -0.72 9.23
CA ASP A 172 14.72 0.48 9.35
C ASP A 172 15.89 0.17 10.27
N ARG A 173 17.11 0.14 9.71
CA ARG A 173 18.34 -0.07 10.47
C ARG A 173 18.81 1.24 11.06
N VAL A 174 18.69 1.35 12.37
CA VAL A 174 19.14 2.54 13.09
C VAL A 174 20.64 2.48 13.28
N TRP A 175 21.35 3.49 12.81
CA TRP A 175 22.78 3.69 13.09
C TRP A 175 22.94 4.54 14.34
N GLU A 176 23.85 4.14 15.23
CA GLU A 176 24.22 4.96 16.39
C GLU A 176 25.14 6.11 15.97
N ASP A 177 25.21 7.16 16.78
CA ASP A 177 25.96 8.40 16.50
C ASP A 177 27.46 8.21 16.16
N LYS A 178 28.01 7.03 16.38
CA LYS A 178 29.43 6.70 16.10
C LYS A 178 29.60 5.91 14.80
N GLY A 179 28.62 5.79 13.95
CA GLY A 179 28.70 5.00 12.71
C GLY A 179 28.71 3.48 12.93
N VAL A 180 28.37 3.03 14.13
CA VAL A 180 28.19 1.61 14.43
C VAL A 180 26.73 1.25 14.22
N LEU A 181 26.47 0.15 13.53
CA LEU A 181 25.10 -0.35 13.36
C LEU A 181 24.51 -0.64 14.74
N SER A 182 23.41 0.03 15.08
CA SER A 182 22.68 -0.30 16.29
C SER A 182 22.25 -1.76 16.25
N GLN A 183 22.39 -2.45 17.36
CA GLN A 183 21.87 -3.82 17.50
C GLN A 183 20.32 -3.84 17.57
N HIS A 184 19.70 -2.67 17.57
CA HIS A 184 18.27 -2.49 17.55
C HIS A 184 17.80 -2.20 16.13
N THR A 185 16.92 -3.04 15.61
CA THR A 185 16.17 -2.76 14.39
C THR A 185 14.74 -2.47 14.76
N ARG A 186 14.19 -1.42 14.18
CA ARG A 186 12.74 -1.16 14.20
C ARG A 186 12.19 -1.44 12.82
N GLY A 187 10.95 -1.80 12.75
CA GLY A 187 10.31 -2.08 11.48
C GLY A 187 8.82 -2.18 11.60
N VAL A 188 8.22 -2.49 10.48
CA VAL A 188 6.80 -2.81 10.39
C VAL A 188 6.68 -4.15 9.66
N ALA A 189 5.94 -5.08 10.27
CA ALA A 189 5.50 -6.28 9.60
C ALA A 189 4.13 -6.03 8.96
N MET A 190 3.96 -6.49 7.73
CA MET A 190 2.70 -6.39 6.99
C MET A 190 2.18 -7.77 6.64
N THR A 191 0.93 -8.04 7.03
CA THR A 191 0.14 -9.19 6.57
C THR A 191 -1.06 -8.71 5.78
N THR A 192 -1.55 -9.56 4.88
CA THR A 192 -2.65 -9.19 3.97
C THR A 192 -3.67 -10.31 3.86
N LYS A 193 -4.92 -9.94 3.52
CA LYS A 193 -5.97 -10.89 3.18
C LYS A 193 -6.65 -10.42 1.88
N ASN A 194 -6.75 -11.33 0.91
CA ASN A 194 -7.28 -11.06 -0.44
C ASN A 194 -6.54 -9.95 -1.22
N LEU A 195 -5.40 -9.49 -0.72
CA LEU A 195 -4.46 -8.62 -1.42
C LEU A 195 -3.19 -9.45 -1.66
N ASN A 196 -3.18 -10.17 -2.78
CA ASN A 196 -2.23 -11.25 -3.05
C ASN A 196 -0.95 -10.78 -3.74
N ASP A 197 -0.90 -9.52 -4.13
CA ASP A 197 0.26 -8.89 -4.74
C ASP A 197 0.88 -7.89 -3.76
N ALA A 198 2.13 -7.50 -4.05
CA ALA A 198 2.79 -6.42 -3.34
C ALA A 198 3.49 -5.50 -4.35
N VAL A 199 3.52 -4.20 -4.06
CA VAL A 199 4.30 -3.24 -4.83
C VAL A 199 5.39 -2.68 -3.95
N VAL A 200 6.62 -2.60 -4.47
CA VAL A 200 7.73 -1.91 -3.82
C VAL A 200 8.16 -0.76 -4.72
N TRP A 201 8.08 0.47 -4.18
CA TRP A 201 8.37 1.66 -4.94
C TRP A 201 9.18 2.68 -4.13
N ASN A 202 10.22 3.21 -4.77
CA ASN A 202 10.90 4.44 -4.39
C ASN A 202 11.28 5.21 -5.66
N PRO A 203 10.91 6.49 -5.78
CA PRO A 203 11.11 7.27 -7.02
C PRO A 203 12.56 7.62 -7.31
N TRP A 204 13.46 7.53 -6.31
CA TRP A 204 14.84 7.96 -6.40
C TRP A 204 14.97 9.41 -6.88
N ILE A 205 16.14 9.80 -7.40
CA ILE A 205 16.53 11.20 -7.67
C ILE A 205 15.72 11.83 -8.82
N ASP A 206 15.74 11.19 -9.98
CA ASP A 206 15.22 11.81 -11.20
C ASP A 206 13.70 11.84 -11.24
N LYS A 207 13.09 10.76 -10.82
CA LYS A 207 11.63 10.68 -10.71
C LYS A 207 11.10 11.64 -9.64
N ALA A 208 11.76 11.74 -8.47
CA ALA A 208 11.39 12.69 -7.43
C ALA A 208 11.38 14.13 -7.95
N LYS A 209 12.42 14.55 -8.65
CA LYS A 209 12.51 15.89 -9.27
C LYS A 209 11.44 16.15 -10.31
N SER A 210 10.97 15.11 -11.01
CA SER A 210 9.93 15.26 -12.04
C SER A 210 8.52 15.42 -11.47
N MET A 211 8.31 15.14 -10.18
CA MET A 211 7.00 15.21 -9.52
C MET A 211 6.80 16.57 -8.85
N GLY A 212 5.86 17.38 -9.37
CA GLY A 212 5.60 18.72 -8.85
C GLY A 212 4.96 18.77 -7.45
N ASP A 213 4.38 17.66 -6.99
CA ASP A 213 3.70 17.48 -5.70
C ASP A 213 4.52 16.65 -4.70
N PHE A 214 5.81 16.42 -5.01
CA PHE A 214 6.75 15.68 -4.19
C PHE A 214 8.06 16.47 -4.07
N GLY A 215 8.71 16.48 -2.91
CA GLY A 215 9.98 17.19 -2.72
C GLY A 215 11.13 16.43 -3.35
N ASP A 216 12.07 17.15 -3.97
CA ASP A 216 13.19 16.57 -4.70
C ASP A 216 14.05 15.61 -3.87
N GLU A 217 14.10 15.82 -2.55
CA GLU A 217 14.86 15.02 -1.59
C GLU A 217 13.98 14.07 -0.73
N GLU A 218 12.65 14.14 -0.87
CA GLU A 218 11.73 13.36 -0.03
C GLU A 218 11.82 11.84 -0.30
N TYR A 219 12.35 11.42 -1.45
CA TYR A 219 12.60 10.01 -1.74
C TYR A 219 13.56 9.36 -0.72
N LYS A 220 14.41 10.16 -0.07
CA LYS A 220 15.36 9.67 0.95
C LYS A 220 14.67 9.26 2.26
N GLU A 221 13.48 9.78 2.51
CA GLU A 221 12.77 9.66 3.78
C GLU A 221 11.54 8.75 3.69
N MET A 222 11.37 7.98 2.59
CA MET A 222 10.19 7.13 2.41
C MET A 222 10.47 5.89 1.56
N VAL A 223 9.62 4.89 1.74
CA VAL A 223 9.44 3.77 0.83
C VAL A 223 7.96 3.42 0.75
N CYS A 224 7.46 3.04 -0.42
CA CYS A 224 6.15 2.43 -0.53
C CYS A 224 6.29 0.91 -0.58
N VAL A 225 5.52 0.25 0.29
CA VAL A 225 5.27 -1.18 0.21
C VAL A 225 3.76 -1.35 0.27
N GLU A 226 3.17 -1.82 -0.81
CA GLU A 226 1.73 -1.74 -1.03
C GLU A 226 1.13 -3.14 -1.04
N ALA A 227 0.08 -3.33 -0.25
CA ALA A 227 -0.78 -4.51 -0.35
C ALA A 227 -1.73 -4.34 -1.54
N ALA A 228 -1.75 -5.28 -2.49
CA ALA A 228 -2.42 -5.09 -3.77
C ALA A 228 -3.13 -6.34 -4.32
N ALA A 229 -4.08 -6.13 -5.22
CA ALA A 229 -4.67 -7.12 -6.09
C ALA A 229 -4.63 -6.58 -7.53
N ILE A 230 -3.61 -6.98 -8.29
CA ILE A 230 -3.26 -6.39 -9.59
C ILE A 230 -3.14 -7.44 -10.69
N ASP A 231 -2.42 -8.54 -10.42
CA ASP A 231 -2.11 -9.55 -11.44
C ASP A 231 -3.36 -10.27 -11.93
N GLU A 232 -4.25 -10.59 -11.01
CA GLU A 232 -5.58 -11.12 -11.27
C GLU A 232 -6.63 -10.09 -10.85
N PRO A 233 -7.29 -9.40 -11.80
CA PRO A 233 -8.36 -8.46 -11.48
C PRO A 233 -9.46 -9.13 -10.65
N VAL A 234 -9.92 -8.42 -9.64
CA VAL A 234 -10.98 -8.90 -8.74
C VAL A 234 -12.32 -8.77 -9.44
N LYS A 235 -13.04 -9.89 -9.58
CA LYS A 235 -14.39 -9.92 -10.13
C LYS A 235 -15.44 -9.95 -9.05
N VAL A 236 -16.37 -8.97 -9.07
CA VAL A 236 -17.50 -8.87 -8.14
C VAL A 236 -18.80 -9.04 -8.88
N LYS A 237 -19.58 -10.05 -8.49
CA LYS A 237 -20.90 -10.32 -9.07
C LYS A 237 -21.93 -9.30 -8.56
N PRO A 238 -23.07 -9.09 -9.27
CA PRO A 238 -24.17 -8.25 -8.80
C PRO A 238 -24.59 -8.59 -7.36
N GLY A 239 -24.73 -7.57 -6.53
CA GLY A 239 -25.13 -7.70 -5.13
C GLY A 239 -24.09 -8.34 -4.18
N ALA A 240 -22.93 -8.72 -4.70
CA ALA A 240 -21.83 -9.27 -3.90
C ALA A 240 -20.87 -8.21 -3.43
N SER A 241 -20.03 -8.54 -2.45
CA SER A 241 -18.90 -7.72 -2.03
C SER A 241 -17.59 -8.51 -2.05
N TRP A 242 -16.49 -7.77 -2.12
CA TRP A 242 -15.14 -8.25 -1.91
C TRP A 242 -14.47 -7.42 -0.82
N ILE A 243 -13.61 -8.06 -0.02
CA ILE A 243 -12.90 -7.41 1.08
C ILE A 243 -11.42 -7.70 0.94
N GLY A 244 -10.61 -6.64 0.88
CA GLY A 244 -9.15 -6.68 1.04
C GLY A 244 -8.73 -6.07 2.36
N GLU A 245 -7.79 -6.71 3.05
CA GLU A 245 -7.30 -6.25 4.36
C GLU A 245 -5.77 -6.18 4.36
N GLN A 246 -5.25 -5.17 5.04
CA GLN A 246 -3.84 -5.00 5.38
C GLN A 246 -3.73 -4.78 6.88
N THR A 247 -2.85 -5.54 7.52
CA THR A 247 -2.51 -5.35 8.94
C THR A 247 -1.03 -4.99 9.04
N LEU A 248 -0.74 -3.90 9.72
CA LEU A 248 0.60 -3.41 10.01
C LEU A 248 0.87 -3.57 11.51
N GLU A 249 1.96 -4.24 11.84
CA GLU A 249 2.43 -4.51 13.20
C GLU A 249 3.77 -3.83 13.42
N ALA A 250 3.92 -3.04 14.47
CA ALA A 250 5.19 -2.48 14.85
C ALA A 250 6.12 -3.58 15.40
N VAL A 251 7.30 -3.73 14.80
CA VAL A 251 8.29 -4.73 15.21
C VAL A 251 9.53 -4.03 15.74
N ILE A 252 9.89 -4.35 16.98
CA ILE A 252 11.12 -3.88 17.62
C ILE A 252 11.93 -5.12 17.98
N ASN A 253 13.01 -5.37 17.25
CA ASN A 253 13.97 -6.41 17.58
C ASN A 253 15.08 -5.79 18.45
N LEU A 254 15.03 -6.09 19.74
CA LEU A 254 16.14 -5.84 20.65
C LEU A 254 17.12 -7.02 20.50
N ALA A 255 18.35 -6.77 20.07
CA ALA A 255 19.35 -7.83 20.11
C ALA A 255 19.58 -8.22 21.59
N HIS A 256 19.25 -9.46 21.93
CA HIS A 256 19.61 -10.00 23.23
C HIS A 256 21.13 -10.19 23.27
N PHE A 257 21.78 -9.43 24.12
CA PHE A 257 23.12 -9.79 24.56
C PHE A 257 23.01 -11.10 25.34
N SER A 258 23.53 -12.19 24.79
CA SER A 258 23.95 -13.31 25.61
C SER A 258 25.24 -12.85 26.31
N VAL A 259 25.13 -12.61 27.60
CA VAL A 259 26.29 -12.35 28.49
C VAL A 259 27.02 -13.66 28.69
#